data_d9a437aa3f67bae97e9d1cec8da07583
#
_entry.id   d9a437aa3f67bae97e9d1cec8da07583
#
_cell.length_a   1.000
_cell.length_b   1.000
_cell.length_c   1.000
_cell.angle_alpha   90.00
_cell.angle_beta   90.00
_cell.angle_gamma   90.00
#
_symmetry.space_group_name_H-M   'P 1'
#
loop_
_entity.id
_entity.type
_entity.pdbx_description
1 polymer ?
#
loop_
_entity_poly.entity_id
_entity_poly.type
_entity_poly.pdbx_seq_one_letter_code
_entity_poly.pdbx_strand_id
1 'polypeptide(L)'
;MEFNKREDTMRMLLSKLEQKTTKVYEGGGKKKIEAQHAQGKLTARERIDYLLDKDAKRIEIGTFTGDEMYEEVGGCPSGGTVVVIGYVSGRQCIVVANDATVKAGAWFPITAKKNLRAQEIAMENRLPIIYLVDSAGVFLPYQDEIFPDKEHFGRMFRNNAVMSSQGIVQIAAIMGSCVAGGAYLPIMSDEALIVNKTGSIFLAGSYLVKAAIGEDIDNETLGGATTQSEISGVTDYKCENDQDCLDKIRNIFDKIGKYQEAGYDRAEAKAPAKDEKEIYGLIPETREKPYDMHDIIDRLVDDSDFEEYKTGYGQSILCGVARIEGWAVGIVANQRKIVKSKKGEMQIGGVIYSDSADKAARFVMNCNQKKIPLVFLQDVTGFMVGSRSEHGGIIKDGAKLVNAMANSVVPKFTIIVGNSYGAGNYAMCGKAYDPRFIVAWPTAQIAVMGGDQAAKTLLQIQVSTLKAKGQVITPEDEKKLLDTIKDRYAKQLSPYYAASRLWVDEIIDPLDTRKWISMGIEMANHAPIVRPYNVGVLQT
;
A
#
# COMPACT_ATOMS: atom_id res chain seq x y z
N MET A 1 -19.66 -28.76 -6.78
CA MET A 1 -20.08 -27.96 -7.96
C MET A 1 -19.95 -26.46 -7.70
N GLU A 2 -20.49 -25.93 -6.61
CA GLU A 2 -20.39 -24.50 -6.27
C GLU A 2 -18.96 -24.05 -5.90
N PHE A 3 -18.24 -24.87 -5.14
CA PHE A 3 -16.83 -24.63 -4.80
C PHE A 3 -15.95 -24.47 -6.05
N ASN A 4 -16.00 -25.43 -6.99
CA ASN A 4 -15.20 -25.39 -8.21
C ASN A 4 -15.50 -24.14 -9.06
N LYS A 5 -16.78 -23.73 -9.10
CA LYS A 5 -17.17 -22.54 -9.84
C LYS A 5 -16.58 -21.25 -9.22
N ARG A 6 -16.53 -21.16 -7.87
CA ARG A 6 -15.87 -20.08 -7.15
C ARG A 6 -14.36 -20.08 -7.40
N GLU A 7 -13.75 -21.27 -7.35
CA GLU A 7 -12.34 -21.45 -7.66
C GLU A 7 -12.00 -20.99 -9.09
N ASP A 8 -12.80 -21.39 -10.07
CA ASP A 8 -12.62 -20.96 -11.47
C ASP A 8 -12.71 -19.43 -11.60
N THR A 9 -13.68 -18.82 -10.93
CA THR A 9 -13.83 -17.36 -10.90
C THR A 9 -12.59 -16.68 -10.29
N MET A 10 -12.07 -17.18 -9.17
CA MET A 10 -10.86 -16.63 -8.57
C MET A 10 -9.65 -16.78 -9.50
N ARG A 11 -9.49 -17.95 -10.12
CA ARG A 11 -8.40 -18.20 -11.10
C ARG A 11 -8.46 -17.26 -12.30
N MET A 12 -9.67 -16.92 -12.77
CA MET A 12 -9.85 -15.90 -13.83
C MET A 12 -9.41 -14.50 -13.36
N LEU A 13 -9.74 -14.13 -12.11
CA LEU A 13 -9.30 -12.86 -11.53
C LEU A 13 -7.78 -12.82 -11.35
N LEU A 14 -7.16 -13.93 -10.93
CA LEU A 14 -5.71 -14.04 -10.78
C LEU A 14 -5.00 -14.00 -12.15
N SER A 15 -5.54 -14.65 -13.17
CA SER A 15 -5.01 -14.54 -14.54
C SER A 15 -5.04 -13.10 -15.06
N LYS A 16 -6.12 -12.36 -14.77
CA LYS A 16 -6.20 -10.93 -15.09
C LYS A 16 -5.16 -10.12 -14.32
N LEU A 17 -4.96 -10.44 -13.04
CA LEU A 17 -3.94 -9.79 -12.20
C LEU A 17 -2.54 -9.99 -12.80
N GLU A 18 -2.20 -11.22 -13.16
CA GLU A 18 -0.92 -11.57 -13.77
C GLU A 18 -0.70 -10.86 -15.11
N GLN A 19 -1.70 -10.83 -15.99
CA GLN A 19 -1.64 -10.11 -17.27
C GLN A 19 -1.39 -8.62 -17.07
N LYS A 20 -2.12 -7.98 -16.15
CA LYS A 20 -1.92 -6.56 -15.84
C LYS A 20 -0.54 -6.31 -15.22
N THR A 21 -0.09 -7.16 -14.31
CA THR A 21 1.25 -7.07 -13.69
C THR A 21 2.34 -7.17 -14.75
N THR A 22 2.26 -8.13 -15.65
CA THR A 22 3.21 -8.30 -16.77
C THR A 22 3.29 -7.03 -17.62
N LYS A 23 2.13 -6.44 -17.96
CA LYS A 23 2.08 -5.18 -18.71
C LYS A 23 2.73 -4.01 -17.95
N VAL A 24 2.48 -3.88 -16.66
CA VAL A 24 3.10 -2.83 -15.83
C VAL A 24 4.62 -3.02 -15.77
N TYR A 25 5.10 -4.25 -15.74
CA TYR A 25 6.53 -4.57 -15.67
C TYR A 25 7.29 -4.23 -16.95
N GLU A 26 6.62 -4.01 -18.08
CA GLU A 26 7.22 -3.48 -19.30
C GLU A 26 7.65 -2.01 -19.16
N GLY A 27 7.21 -1.30 -18.11
CA GLY A 27 7.54 0.10 -17.85
C GLY A 27 7.26 0.99 -19.05
N GLY A 28 8.27 1.70 -19.55
CA GLY A 28 8.18 2.52 -20.77
C GLY A 28 8.22 1.75 -22.08
N GLY A 29 8.25 0.41 -22.02
CA GLY A 29 8.24 -0.49 -23.17
C GLY A 29 9.63 -0.86 -23.70
N LYS A 30 9.65 -1.92 -24.51
CA LYS A 30 10.86 -2.60 -25.00
C LYS A 30 11.92 -1.63 -25.57
N LYS A 31 11.51 -0.68 -26.41
CA LYS A 31 12.45 0.28 -27.02
C LYS A 31 13.16 1.15 -25.97
N LYS A 32 12.47 1.51 -24.89
CA LYS A 32 13.06 2.31 -23.80
C LYS A 32 14.01 1.47 -22.94
N ILE A 33 13.66 0.20 -22.70
CA ILE A 33 14.54 -0.76 -22.02
C ILE A 33 15.83 -0.96 -22.83
N GLU A 34 15.72 -1.23 -24.12
CA GLU A 34 16.88 -1.36 -25.02
C GLU A 34 17.77 -0.10 -25.01
N ALA A 35 17.16 1.09 -24.97
CA ALA A 35 17.90 2.35 -24.88
C ALA A 35 18.65 2.51 -23.56
N GLN A 36 18.12 2.01 -22.42
CA GLN A 36 18.85 1.96 -21.14
C GLN A 36 20.06 1.03 -21.24
N HIS A 37 19.87 -0.18 -21.75
CA HIS A 37 20.95 -1.16 -21.94
C HIS A 37 22.05 -0.63 -22.88
N ALA A 38 21.69 0.05 -23.97
CA ALA A 38 22.65 0.66 -24.89
C ALA A 38 23.53 1.74 -24.22
N GLN A 39 23.07 2.34 -23.11
CA GLN A 39 23.86 3.26 -22.28
C GLN A 39 24.68 2.55 -21.20
N GLY A 40 24.67 1.22 -21.14
CA GLY A 40 25.32 0.42 -20.11
C GLY A 40 24.61 0.45 -18.75
N LYS A 41 23.34 0.84 -18.72
CA LYS A 41 22.51 0.96 -17.50
C LYS A 41 21.58 -0.23 -17.37
N LEU A 42 21.36 -0.67 -16.15
CA LEU A 42 20.27 -1.58 -15.80
C LEU A 42 18.95 -0.80 -15.69
N THR A 43 17.82 -1.47 -15.92
CA THR A 43 16.49 -0.93 -15.58
C THR A 43 16.28 -0.89 -14.07
N ALA A 44 15.25 -0.17 -13.60
CA ALA A 44 14.90 -0.12 -12.18
C ALA A 44 14.69 -1.52 -11.59
N ARG A 45 13.97 -2.40 -12.30
CA ARG A 45 13.70 -3.77 -11.83
C ARG A 45 14.94 -4.64 -11.82
N GLU A 46 15.78 -4.56 -12.84
CA GLU A 46 17.07 -5.27 -12.89
C GLU A 46 18.02 -4.82 -11.78
N ARG A 47 18.06 -3.52 -11.46
CA ARG A 47 18.82 -2.99 -10.32
C ARG A 47 18.34 -3.57 -9.00
N ILE A 48 17.03 -3.61 -8.79
CA ILE A 48 16.42 -4.21 -7.58
C ILE A 48 16.71 -5.71 -7.51
N ASP A 49 16.53 -6.44 -8.61
CA ASP A 49 16.79 -7.88 -8.67
C ASP A 49 18.26 -8.22 -8.39
N TYR A 50 19.19 -7.37 -8.83
CA TYR A 50 20.61 -7.53 -8.53
C TYR A 50 20.95 -7.21 -7.07
N LEU A 51 20.33 -6.16 -6.50
CA LEU A 51 20.61 -5.67 -5.16
C LEU A 51 20.10 -6.60 -4.06
N LEU A 52 18.88 -7.14 -4.23
CA LEU A 52 18.24 -7.97 -3.22
C LEU A 52 18.89 -9.36 -3.11
N ASP A 53 18.81 -9.93 -1.92
CA ASP A 53 19.28 -11.28 -1.66
C ASP A 53 18.48 -12.29 -2.48
N LYS A 54 19.18 -13.18 -3.17
CA LYS A 54 18.57 -14.24 -3.97
C LYS A 54 17.77 -15.17 -3.05
N ASP A 55 16.64 -15.63 -3.53
CA ASP A 55 15.74 -16.55 -2.83
C ASP A 55 15.12 -16.02 -1.51
N ALA A 56 15.40 -14.78 -1.13
CA ALA A 56 14.75 -14.14 0.00
C ALA A 56 13.33 -13.68 -0.37
N LYS A 57 12.44 -13.68 0.63
CA LYS A 57 11.07 -13.15 0.47
C LYS A 57 11.13 -11.67 0.12
N ARG A 58 10.28 -11.24 -0.78
CA ARG A 58 10.09 -9.83 -1.13
C ARG A 58 8.64 -9.51 -1.42
N ILE A 59 8.25 -8.25 -1.23
CA ILE A 59 6.94 -7.70 -1.58
C ILE A 59 7.12 -6.37 -2.31
N GLU A 60 6.34 -6.14 -3.34
CA GLU A 60 6.32 -4.88 -4.08
C GLU A 60 5.16 -4.02 -3.56
N ILE A 61 5.37 -2.72 -3.44
CA ILE A 61 4.39 -1.74 -3.01
C ILE A 61 3.94 -0.92 -4.21
N GLY A 62 2.64 -0.93 -4.49
CA GLY A 62 2.03 -0.06 -5.49
C GLY A 62 2.39 -0.42 -6.92
N THR A 63 2.40 -1.71 -7.28
CA THR A 63 2.60 -2.17 -8.67
C THR A 63 1.67 -1.44 -9.64
N PHE A 64 0.39 -1.29 -9.29
CA PHE A 64 -0.62 -0.64 -10.13
C PHE A 64 -0.75 0.87 -9.93
N THR A 65 0.14 1.49 -9.18
CA THR A 65 0.14 2.95 -9.02
C THR A 65 0.19 3.64 -10.39
N GLY A 66 -0.76 4.54 -10.64
CA GLY A 66 -0.85 5.26 -11.92
C GLY A 66 -1.49 4.48 -13.08
N ASP A 67 -1.95 3.23 -12.86
CA ASP A 67 -2.64 2.44 -13.89
C ASP A 67 -3.91 3.17 -14.36
N GLU A 68 -4.07 3.27 -15.68
CA GLU A 68 -5.15 4.04 -16.34
C GLU A 68 -5.23 5.53 -15.90
N MET A 69 -4.09 6.11 -15.51
CA MET A 69 -3.94 7.54 -15.21
C MET A 69 -2.94 8.18 -16.17
N TYR A 70 -3.11 9.47 -16.46
CA TYR A 70 -2.20 10.26 -17.32
C TYR A 70 -2.06 9.72 -18.75
N GLU A 71 -3.10 9.08 -19.29
CA GLU A 71 -3.09 8.49 -20.64
C GLU A 71 -2.86 9.52 -21.73
N GLU A 72 -3.31 10.77 -21.52
CA GLU A 72 -3.14 11.91 -22.43
C GLU A 72 -1.66 12.28 -22.66
N VAL A 73 -0.80 11.91 -21.74
CA VAL A 73 0.67 12.09 -21.86
C VAL A 73 1.43 10.79 -21.99
N GLY A 74 0.72 9.67 -22.19
CA GLY A 74 1.30 8.33 -22.42
C GLY A 74 1.48 7.48 -21.17
N GLY A 75 0.74 7.81 -20.09
CA GLY A 75 0.67 7.01 -18.88
C GLY A 75 1.87 7.15 -17.93
N CYS A 76 1.70 6.56 -16.75
CA CYS A 76 2.74 6.51 -15.70
C CYS A 76 2.70 5.15 -14.98
N PRO A 77 3.09 4.05 -15.66
CA PRO A 77 3.04 2.71 -15.10
C PRO A 77 3.89 2.62 -13.84
N SER A 78 3.38 1.90 -12.84
CA SER A 78 3.98 1.78 -11.49
C SER A 78 4.29 3.13 -10.82
N GLY A 79 3.60 4.22 -11.25
CA GLY A 79 3.88 5.58 -10.79
C GLY A 79 5.29 6.08 -11.13
N GLY A 80 5.94 5.55 -12.17
CA GLY A 80 7.29 5.92 -12.59
C GLY A 80 8.39 5.55 -11.58
N THR A 81 8.06 4.75 -10.58
CA THR A 81 9.02 4.31 -9.54
C THR A 81 8.64 2.92 -9.01
N VAL A 82 9.62 2.07 -8.81
CA VAL A 82 9.43 0.72 -8.26
C VAL A 82 9.83 0.74 -6.78
N VAL A 83 8.96 0.24 -5.91
CA VAL A 83 9.19 0.16 -4.47
C VAL A 83 9.07 -1.28 -4.02
N VAL A 84 10.14 -1.82 -3.44
CA VAL A 84 10.18 -3.21 -2.97
C VAL A 84 10.71 -3.25 -1.54
N ILE A 85 10.05 -4.04 -0.70
CA ILE A 85 10.58 -4.43 0.61
C ILE A 85 11.16 -5.83 0.46
N GLY A 86 12.43 -5.97 0.81
CA GLY A 86 13.18 -7.21 0.70
C GLY A 86 14.40 -7.19 1.60
N TYR A 87 15.40 -7.98 1.26
CA TYR A 87 16.59 -8.13 2.07
C TYR A 87 17.83 -7.80 1.26
N VAL A 88 18.75 -7.06 1.88
CA VAL A 88 20.08 -6.77 1.36
C VAL A 88 21.09 -7.21 2.42
N SER A 89 21.97 -8.13 2.07
CA SER A 89 22.94 -8.72 3.03
C SER A 89 22.27 -9.23 4.32
N GLY A 90 21.12 -9.92 4.19
CA GLY A 90 20.34 -10.47 5.29
C GLY A 90 19.54 -9.45 6.11
N ARG A 91 19.50 -8.18 5.71
CA ARG A 91 18.81 -7.10 6.45
C ARG A 91 17.60 -6.63 5.67
N GLN A 92 16.45 -6.61 6.33
CA GLN A 92 15.22 -6.11 5.73
C GLN A 92 15.30 -4.61 5.48
N CYS A 93 14.93 -4.16 4.29
CA CYS A 93 14.95 -2.76 3.88
C CYS A 93 13.92 -2.45 2.81
N ILE A 94 13.71 -1.16 2.55
CA ILE A 94 12.94 -0.66 1.41
C ILE A 94 13.91 -0.23 0.33
N VAL A 95 13.65 -0.64 -0.92
CA VAL A 95 14.37 -0.16 -2.11
C VAL A 95 13.40 0.63 -2.96
N VAL A 96 13.76 1.85 -3.31
CA VAL A 96 12.98 2.78 -4.14
C VAL A 96 13.81 3.10 -5.39
N ALA A 97 13.37 2.69 -6.56
CA ALA A 97 14.10 2.88 -7.81
C ALA A 97 13.25 3.67 -8.82
N ASN A 98 13.75 4.80 -9.30
CA ASN A 98 13.13 5.51 -10.41
C ASN A 98 13.16 4.65 -11.67
N ASP A 99 12.06 4.56 -12.39
CA ASP A 99 12.02 3.91 -13.69
C ASP A 99 12.30 4.92 -14.81
N ALA A 100 13.56 4.98 -15.21
CA ALA A 100 14.00 5.89 -16.27
C ALA A 100 13.40 5.55 -17.65
N THR A 101 12.81 4.37 -17.83
CA THR A 101 12.07 4.01 -19.04
C THR A 101 10.74 4.74 -19.14
N VAL A 102 10.19 5.19 -18.01
CA VAL A 102 8.94 5.95 -17.91
C VAL A 102 9.25 7.43 -17.84
N LYS A 103 9.08 8.15 -18.96
CA LYS A 103 9.31 9.62 -19.06
C LYS A 103 10.66 10.08 -18.46
N ALA A 104 11.72 9.31 -18.71
CA ALA A 104 13.07 9.56 -18.16
C ALA A 104 13.08 9.66 -16.62
N GLY A 105 12.23 8.91 -15.93
CA GLY A 105 12.10 8.94 -14.47
C GLY A 105 11.50 10.24 -13.91
N ALA A 106 10.74 10.97 -14.72
CA ALA A 106 10.09 12.21 -14.28
C ALA A 106 9.02 11.95 -13.21
N TRP A 107 8.87 12.90 -12.30
CA TRP A 107 7.95 12.82 -11.17
C TRP A 107 6.57 13.38 -11.52
N PHE A 108 5.59 12.51 -11.59
CA PHE A 108 4.18 12.84 -11.64
C PHE A 108 3.61 13.07 -10.23
N PRO A 109 2.41 13.66 -10.08
CA PRO A 109 1.77 13.75 -8.76
C PRO A 109 1.70 12.40 -8.03
N ILE A 110 1.35 11.34 -8.76
CA ILE A 110 1.27 9.99 -8.19
C ILE A 110 2.64 9.39 -7.84
N THR A 111 3.71 9.79 -8.53
CA THR A 111 5.09 9.40 -8.20
C THR A 111 5.49 9.92 -6.83
N ALA A 112 5.18 11.19 -6.56
CA ALA A 112 5.43 11.81 -5.26
C ALA A 112 4.66 11.08 -4.16
N LYS A 113 3.38 10.80 -4.36
CA LYS A 113 2.55 10.04 -3.42
C LYS A 113 3.12 8.66 -3.09
N LYS A 114 3.61 7.93 -4.11
CA LYS A 114 4.21 6.60 -3.91
C LYS A 114 5.51 6.66 -3.12
N ASN A 115 6.38 7.63 -3.42
CA ASN A 115 7.62 7.81 -2.67
C ASN A 115 7.35 8.24 -1.22
N LEU A 116 6.36 9.11 -0.98
CA LEU A 116 5.94 9.45 0.38
C LEU A 116 5.41 8.24 1.12
N ARG A 117 4.68 7.33 0.45
CA ARG A 117 4.26 6.06 1.07
C ARG A 117 5.44 5.18 1.45
N ALA A 118 6.46 5.09 0.61
CA ALA A 118 7.69 4.35 0.94
C ALA A 118 8.40 4.96 2.16
N GLN A 119 8.52 6.29 2.23
CA GLN A 119 9.11 6.98 3.38
C GLN A 119 8.25 6.82 4.66
N GLU A 120 6.92 6.88 4.54
CA GLU A 120 5.99 6.63 5.65
C GLU A 120 6.22 5.21 6.24
N ILE A 121 6.29 4.19 5.39
CA ILE A 121 6.60 2.82 5.81
C ILE A 121 7.98 2.75 6.49
N ALA A 122 8.99 3.41 5.93
CA ALA A 122 10.32 3.47 6.53
C ALA A 122 10.30 4.13 7.91
N MET A 123 9.62 5.26 8.05
CA MET A 123 9.54 6.01 9.31
C MET A 123 8.76 5.27 10.39
N GLU A 124 7.60 4.71 10.06
CA GLU A 124 6.75 3.99 11.00
C GLU A 124 7.40 2.71 11.54
N ASN A 125 8.21 2.05 10.70
CA ASN A 125 8.85 0.79 11.03
C ASN A 125 10.33 0.93 11.34
N ARG A 126 10.91 2.14 11.27
CA ARG A 126 12.36 2.40 11.39
C ARG A 126 13.18 1.52 10.43
N LEU A 127 12.64 1.28 9.24
CA LEU A 127 13.23 0.39 8.24
C LEU A 127 14.25 1.16 7.38
N PRO A 128 15.47 0.64 7.19
CA PRO A 128 16.43 1.26 6.28
C PRO A 128 15.86 1.42 4.87
N ILE A 129 16.20 2.51 4.20
CA ILE A 129 15.72 2.81 2.86
C ILE A 129 16.88 3.07 1.90
N ILE A 130 16.80 2.50 0.71
CA ILE A 130 17.77 2.64 -0.37
C ILE A 130 17.08 3.29 -1.55
N TYR A 131 17.64 4.40 -2.05
CA TYR A 131 17.16 5.10 -3.23
C TYR A 131 18.10 4.84 -4.41
N LEU A 132 17.57 4.27 -5.50
CA LEU A 132 18.28 4.10 -6.78
C LEU A 132 17.75 5.18 -7.74
N VAL A 133 18.48 6.29 -7.80
CA VAL A 133 18.01 7.54 -8.43
C VAL A 133 18.42 7.61 -9.90
N ASP A 134 17.42 7.78 -10.74
CA ASP A 134 17.58 7.98 -12.20
C ASP A 134 16.38 8.79 -12.71
N SER A 135 16.41 10.13 -12.55
CA SER A 135 15.23 10.97 -12.68
C SER A 135 15.53 12.31 -13.33
N ALA A 136 14.74 12.68 -14.33
CA ALA A 136 14.76 14.00 -14.96
C ALA A 136 14.13 15.12 -14.09
N GLY A 137 13.69 14.83 -12.85
CA GLY A 137 13.02 15.80 -11.99
C GLY A 137 11.51 15.82 -12.17
N VAL A 138 10.86 16.93 -11.80
CA VAL A 138 9.41 17.10 -11.88
C VAL A 138 8.92 17.05 -13.32
N PHE A 139 7.83 16.34 -13.58
CA PHE A 139 7.14 16.38 -14.87
C PHE A 139 6.44 17.74 -15.04
N LEU A 140 7.10 18.65 -15.74
CA LEU A 140 6.73 20.07 -15.82
C LEU A 140 5.27 20.36 -16.20
N PRO A 141 4.59 19.57 -17.08
CA PRO A 141 3.18 19.79 -17.37
C PRO A 141 2.24 19.74 -16.15
N TYR A 142 2.64 19.05 -15.06
CA TYR A 142 1.86 18.94 -13.81
C TYR A 142 2.58 19.55 -12.61
N GLN A 143 3.49 20.51 -12.82
CA GLN A 143 4.28 21.11 -11.75
C GLN A 143 3.44 21.79 -10.67
N ASP A 144 2.29 22.35 -11.03
CA ASP A 144 1.35 23.01 -10.13
C ASP A 144 0.64 22.04 -9.16
N GLU A 145 0.54 20.76 -9.52
CA GLU A 145 0.03 19.71 -8.64
C GLU A 145 1.10 19.08 -7.74
N ILE A 146 2.38 19.42 -7.92
CA ILE A 146 3.49 18.74 -7.23
C ILE A 146 4.24 19.70 -6.30
N PHE A 147 4.53 20.92 -6.76
CA PHE A 147 5.56 21.76 -6.17
C PHE A 147 5.27 22.27 -4.76
N PRO A 148 4.18 23.01 -4.47
CA PRO A 148 4.06 23.73 -3.20
C PRO A 148 3.30 22.99 -2.11
N ASP A 149 2.64 21.88 -2.43
CA ASP A 149 1.73 21.23 -1.49
C ASP A 149 2.49 20.48 -0.38
N LYS A 150 1.84 20.40 0.78
CA LYS A 150 2.41 19.80 1.99
C LYS A 150 2.79 18.34 1.83
N GLU A 151 1.92 17.54 1.22
CA GLU A 151 2.13 16.08 1.07
C GLU A 151 2.59 15.75 -0.36
N HIS A 152 3.63 16.45 -0.82
CA HIS A 152 4.22 16.32 -2.14
C HIS A 152 5.75 16.39 -2.12
N PHE A 153 6.35 16.91 -3.18
CA PHE A 153 7.77 16.85 -3.47
C PHE A 153 8.65 17.38 -2.32
N GLY A 154 8.32 18.55 -1.77
CA GLY A 154 9.06 19.14 -0.64
C GLY A 154 9.00 18.31 0.65
N ARG A 155 7.91 17.57 0.84
CA ARG A 155 7.75 16.70 2.02
C ARG A 155 8.77 15.57 2.06
N MET A 156 9.20 15.07 0.90
CA MET A 156 10.21 14.00 0.82
C MET A 156 11.54 14.46 1.39
N PHE A 157 11.98 15.66 1.08
CA PHE A 157 13.25 16.21 1.61
C PHE A 157 13.18 16.45 3.10
N ARG A 158 12.04 16.98 3.59
CA ARG A 158 11.80 17.07 5.03
C ARG A 158 11.89 15.68 5.68
N ASN A 159 11.28 14.67 5.08
CA ASN A 159 11.30 13.32 5.62
C ASN A 159 12.71 12.73 5.64
N ASN A 160 13.55 12.97 4.62
CA ASN A 160 14.95 12.56 4.64
C ASN A 160 15.66 13.12 5.88
N ALA A 161 15.53 14.42 6.15
CA ALA A 161 16.15 15.05 7.31
C ALA A 161 15.63 14.46 8.64
N VAL A 162 14.31 14.22 8.73
CA VAL A 162 13.69 13.64 9.94
C VAL A 162 14.11 12.18 10.14
N MET A 163 14.14 11.37 9.09
CA MET A 163 14.60 9.97 9.15
C MET A 163 16.04 9.88 9.62
N SER A 164 16.94 10.69 9.06
CA SER A 164 18.34 10.76 9.49
C SER A 164 18.46 11.11 10.97
N SER A 165 17.72 12.14 11.43
CA SER A 165 17.72 12.54 12.84
C SER A 165 17.20 11.46 13.80
N GLN A 166 16.38 10.54 13.29
CA GLN A 166 15.85 9.39 14.04
C GLN A 166 16.72 8.14 13.95
N GLY A 167 17.83 8.19 13.23
CA GLY A 167 18.73 7.05 13.02
C GLY A 167 18.18 5.98 12.08
N ILE A 168 17.28 6.35 11.17
CA ILE A 168 16.80 5.48 10.09
C ILE A 168 17.81 5.61 8.94
N VAL A 169 18.52 4.52 8.65
CA VAL A 169 19.58 4.50 7.64
C VAL A 169 19.04 4.76 6.25
N GLN A 170 19.64 5.70 5.55
CA GLN A 170 19.29 6.10 4.19
C GLN A 170 20.54 6.07 3.29
N ILE A 171 20.51 5.27 2.23
CA ILE A 171 21.57 5.19 1.24
C ILE A 171 20.98 5.54 -0.12
N ALA A 172 21.65 6.41 -0.87
CA ALA A 172 21.21 6.77 -2.21
C ALA A 172 22.32 6.50 -3.26
N ALA A 173 21.92 5.96 -4.40
CA ALA A 173 22.81 5.77 -5.55
C ALA A 173 22.31 6.59 -6.73
N ILE A 174 23.15 7.48 -7.24
CA ILE A 174 22.92 8.29 -8.44
C ILE A 174 23.37 7.47 -9.64
N MET A 175 22.41 6.78 -10.27
CA MET A 175 22.66 5.81 -11.35
C MET A 175 22.27 6.33 -12.73
N GLY A 176 21.82 7.56 -12.78
CA GLY A 176 21.44 8.28 -13.98
C GLY A 176 21.38 9.77 -13.71
N SER A 177 20.62 10.49 -14.52
CA SER A 177 20.42 11.92 -14.33
C SER A 177 19.70 12.22 -13.02
N CYS A 178 20.15 13.23 -12.29
CA CYS A 178 19.52 13.71 -11.08
C CYS A 178 19.54 15.25 -11.07
N VAL A 179 18.41 15.87 -11.41
CA VAL A 179 18.34 17.28 -11.77
C VAL A 179 17.43 18.07 -10.83
N ALA A 180 17.81 19.31 -10.59
CA ALA A 180 17.02 20.32 -9.86
C ALA A 180 16.63 19.87 -8.45
N GLY A 181 15.36 20.02 -8.07
CA GLY A 181 14.86 19.61 -6.76
C GLY A 181 15.09 18.13 -6.44
N GLY A 182 15.07 17.24 -7.46
CA GLY A 182 15.37 15.81 -7.30
C GLY A 182 16.79 15.53 -6.79
N ALA A 183 17.72 16.45 -6.97
CA ALA A 183 19.09 16.33 -6.48
C ALA A 183 19.18 16.35 -4.94
N TYR A 184 18.22 16.92 -4.25
CA TYR A 184 18.20 16.93 -2.77
C TYR A 184 17.93 15.55 -2.17
N LEU A 185 17.14 14.70 -2.85
CA LEU A 185 16.82 13.36 -2.32
C LEU A 185 18.07 12.52 -2.03
N PRO A 186 19.03 12.31 -2.96
CA PRO A 186 20.23 11.56 -2.67
C PRO A 186 21.16 12.27 -1.69
N ILE A 187 21.31 13.58 -1.79
CA ILE A 187 22.30 14.32 -0.98
C ILE A 187 21.84 14.52 0.48
N MET A 188 20.55 14.47 0.74
CA MET A 188 20.00 14.45 2.09
C MET A 188 19.91 13.04 2.70
N SER A 189 20.27 12.00 1.96
CA SER A 189 20.49 10.66 2.50
C SER A 189 21.79 10.62 3.32
N ASP A 190 21.97 9.59 4.14
CA ASP A 190 23.17 9.52 5.02
C ASP A 190 24.44 9.23 4.24
N GLU A 191 24.34 8.47 3.14
CA GLU A 191 25.44 8.18 2.22
C GLU A 191 24.94 8.25 0.76
N ALA A 192 25.75 8.86 -0.12
CA ALA A 192 25.46 9.03 -1.54
C ALA A 192 26.56 8.41 -2.41
N LEU A 193 26.15 7.50 -3.30
CA LEU A 193 27.02 6.90 -4.32
C LEU A 193 26.69 7.47 -5.69
N ILE A 194 27.66 7.52 -6.61
CA ILE A 194 27.44 7.94 -7.99
C ILE A 194 28.15 7.02 -8.97
N VAL A 195 27.44 6.64 -10.05
CA VAL A 195 27.98 5.81 -11.12
C VAL A 195 28.70 6.66 -12.14
N ASN A 196 29.92 6.27 -12.47
CA ASN A 196 30.76 6.95 -13.44
C ASN A 196 30.11 6.99 -14.83
N LYS A 197 30.18 8.13 -15.52
CA LYS A 197 29.64 8.39 -16.88
C LYS A 197 28.12 8.34 -17.04
N THR A 198 27.40 7.57 -16.26
CA THR A 198 25.94 7.48 -16.35
C THR A 198 25.23 8.30 -15.29
N GLY A 199 25.78 8.39 -14.10
CA GLY A 199 25.29 9.23 -13.00
C GLY A 199 25.75 10.69 -13.13
N SER A 200 24.82 11.61 -12.95
CA SER A 200 25.12 13.04 -12.84
C SER A 200 24.14 13.73 -11.91
N ILE A 201 24.64 14.69 -11.14
CA ILE A 201 23.82 15.45 -10.19
C ILE A 201 24.19 16.93 -10.22
N PHE A 202 23.19 17.79 -10.41
CA PHE A 202 23.34 19.24 -10.42
C PHE A 202 21.98 19.95 -10.22
N LEU A 203 21.99 21.17 -9.73
CA LEU A 203 20.79 21.98 -9.59
C LEU A 203 20.26 22.46 -10.94
N ALA A 204 21.16 22.84 -11.84
CA ALA A 204 20.83 23.27 -13.21
C ALA A 204 21.73 22.55 -14.19
N GLY A 205 21.17 21.86 -15.17
CA GLY A 205 21.92 21.20 -16.22
C GLY A 205 22.60 22.17 -17.17
N SER A 206 23.55 21.69 -17.99
CA SER A 206 24.37 22.47 -18.91
C SER A 206 23.60 23.47 -19.78
N TYR A 207 22.42 23.07 -20.26
CA TYR A 207 21.56 23.95 -21.06
C TYR A 207 21.05 25.17 -20.27
N LEU A 208 20.65 24.99 -19.03
CA LEU A 208 20.18 26.08 -18.17
C LEU A 208 21.35 26.97 -17.73
N VAL A 209 22.52 26.40 -17.45
CA VAL A 209 23.74 27.12 -17.12
C VAL A 209 24.11 28.05 -18.28
N LYS A 210 24.12 27.52 -19.53
CA LYS A 210 24.36 28.31 -20.72
C LYS A 210 23.36 29.44 -20.92
N ALA A 211 22.09 29.16 -20.70
CA ALA A 211 21.04 30.17 -20.81
C ALA A 211 21.12 31.26 -19.72
N ALA A 212 21.50 30.89 -18.49
CA ALA A 212 21.48 31.79 -17.35
C ALA A 212 22.75 32.69 -17.28
N ILE A 213 23.93 32.13 -17.53
CA ILE A 213 25.23 32.82 -17.34
C ILE A 213 26.16 32.74 -18.54
N GLY A 214 25.75 32.12 -19.66
CA GLY A 214 26.53 32.02 -20.90
C GLY A 214 27.66 31.00 -20.86
N GLU A 215 27.83 30.24 -19.80
CA GLU A 215 28.88 29.23 -19.66
C GLU A 215 28.57 28.00 -20.52
N ASP A 216 29.50 27.59 -21.36
CA ASP A 216 29.38 26.39 -22.19
C ASP A 216 30.15 25.23 -21.53
N ILE A 217 29.42 24.35 -20.88
CA ILE A 217 29.94 23.22 -20.11
C ILE A 217 29.05 21.98 -20.37
N ASP A 218 29.66 20.81 -20.48
CA ASP A 218 28.89 19.54 -20.57
C ASP A 218 28.44 19.03 -19.20
N ASN A 219 27.45 18.15 -19.19
CA ASN A 219 26.86 17.62 -17.94
C ASN A 219 27.86 16.78 -17.14
N GLU A 220 28.77 16.04 -17.77
CA GLU A 220 29.76 15.22 -17.06
C GLU A 220 30.76 16.10 -16.31
N THR A 221 31.26 17.13 -16.98
CA THR A 221 32.17 18.12 -16.37
C THR A 221 31.46 18.93 -15.29
N LEU A 222 30.18 19.28 -15.50
CA LEU A 222 29.39 20.07 -14.54
C LEU A 222 29.08 19.31 -13.27
N GLY A 223 28.62 18.07 -13.37
CA GLY A 223 28.10 17.30 -12.21
C GLY A 223 28.19 15.80 -12.35
N GLY A 224 29.16 15.30 -13.13
CA GLY A 224 29.43 13.86 -13.21
C GLY A 224 30.19 13.33 -12.00
N ALA A 225 30.48 12.03 -12.01
CA ALA A 225 31.01 11.32 -10.86
C ALA A 225 32.34 11.87 -10.35
N THR A 226 33.28 12.21 -11.26
CA THR A 226 34.59 12.79 -10.87
C THR A 226 34.41 14.15 -10.21
N THR A 227 33.58 15.02 -10.79
CA THR A 227 33.30 16.34 -10.22
C THR A 227 32.72 16.24 -8.83
N GLN A 228 31.72 15.37 -8.65
CA GLN A 228 30.97 15.31 -7.39
C GLN A 228 31.67 14.52 -6.29
N SER A 229 32.52 13.54 -6.63
CA SER A 229 33.23 12.77 -5.61
C SER A 229 34.63 13.33 -5.29
N GLU A 230 35.35 13.90 -6.28
CA GLU A 230 36.75 14.24 -6.13
C GLU A 230 37.02 15.77 -6.06
N ILE A 231 36.11 16.61 -6.60
CA ILE A 231 36.26 18.07 -6.62
C ILE A 231 35.35 18.72 -5.58
N SER A 232 34.04 18.47 -5.66
CA SER A 232 33.06 19.11 -4.77
C SER A 232 32.83 18.34 -3.44
N GLY A 233 33.11 17.03 -3.41
CA GLY A 233 32.85 16.18 -2.25
C GLY A 233 31.37 16.00 -1.93
N VAL A 234 30.50 16.18 -2.91
CA VAL A 234 29.04 16.05 -2.75
C VAL A 234 28.63 14.59 -2.58
N THR A 235 29.33 13.67 -3.25
CA THR A 235 29.07 12.22 -3.14
C THR A 235 30.24 11.50 -2.46
N ASP A 236 29.90 10.44 -1.69
CA ASP A 236 30.84 9.71 -0.84
C ASP A 236 31.61 8.64 -1.60
N TYR A 237 30.99 8.03 -2.62
CA TYR A 237 31.59 6.94 -3.38
C TYR A 237 31.37 7.11 -4.88
N LYS A 238 32.44 6.99 -5.64
CA LYS A 238 32.42 6.85 -7.10
C LYS A 238 32.47 5.37 -7.46
N CYS A 239 31.54 4.92 -8.29
CA CYS A 239 31.39 3.54 -8.74
C CYS A 239 31.55 3.45 -10.26
N GLU A 240 32.12 2.35 -10.76
CA GLU A 240 32.43 2.25 -12.20
C GLU A 240 31.21 1.96 -13.07
N ASN A 241 30.23 1.22 -12.54
CA ASN A 241 28.99 0.85 -13.23
C ASN A 241 27.88 0.52 -12.22
N ASP A 242 26.68 0.19 -12.71
CA ASP A 242 25.54 -0.14 -11.89
C ASP A 242 25.83 -1.31 -10.93
N GLN A 243 26.48 -2.38 -11.40
CA GLN A 243 26.80 -3.55 -10.59
C GLN A 243 27.77 -3.22 -9.45
N ASP A 244 28.87 -2.51 -9.76
CA ASP A 244 29.84 -2.05 -8.73
C ASP A 244 29.16 -1.19 -7.67
N CYS A 245 28.24 -0.31 -8.08
CA CYS A 245 27.47 0.52 -7.17
C CYS A 245 26.56 -0.31 -6.26
N LEU A 246 25.84 -1.27 -6.81
CA LEU A 246 24.94 -2.15 -6.05
C LEU A 246 25.73 -3.07 -5.10
N ASP A 247 26.87 -3.60 -5.51
CA ASP A 247 27.78 -4.38 -4.65
C ASP A 247 28.34 -3.54 -3.50
N LYS A 248 28.65 -2.27 -3.76
CA LYS A 248 29.07 -1.32 -2.73
C LYS A 248 27.98 -1.10 -1.69
N ILE A 249 26.73 -0.92 -2.13
CA ILE A 249 25.58 -0.80 -1.22
C ILE A 249 25.43 -2.06 -0.38
N ARG A 250 25.50 -3.25 -0.98
CA ARG A 250 25.47 -4.52 -0.25
C ARG A 250 26.55 -4.61 0.83
N ASN A 251 27.76 -4.16 0.48
CA ASN A 251 28.91 -4.15 1.39
C ASN A 251 28.74 -3.17 2.56
N ILE A 252 28.12 -2.00 2.32
CA ILE A 252 27.77 -1.04 3.37
C ILE A 252 26.71 -1.65 4.30
N PHE A 253 25.65 -2.22 3.71
CA PHE A 253 24.55 -2.84 4.45
C PHE A 253 24.98 -4.01 5.34
N ASP A 254 25.97 -4.78 4.90
CA ASP A 254 26.55 -5.87 5.71
C ASP A 254 27.12 -5.38 7.06
N LYS A 255 27.52 -4.10 7.12
CA LYS A 255 28.23 -3.51 8.25
C LYS A 255 27.39 -2.54 9.11
N ILE A 256 26.14 -2.25 8.74
CA ILE A 256 25.29 -1.40 9.59
C ILE A 256 25.00 -2.09 10.93
N GLY A 257 24.79 -1.30 11.99
CA GLY A 257 24.47 -1.81 13.32
C GLY A 257 23.15 -2.61 13.34
N LYS A 258 22.99 -3.48 14.33
CA LYS A 258 21.73 -4.19 14.57
C LYS A 258 20.69 -3.21 15.14
N TYR A 259 19.43 -3.36 14.70
CA TYR A 259 18.31 -2.60 15.25
C TYR A 259 17.85 -3.19 16.60
N GLN A 260 17.14 -2.37 17.38
CA GLN A 260 16.45 -2.83 18.58
C GLN A 260 15.10 -3.43 18.19
N GLU A 261 14.83 -4.65 18.59
CA GLU A 261 13.57 -5.32 18.32
C GLU A 261 12.43 -4.80 19.19
N ALA A 262 11.22 -4.70 18.63
CA ALA A 262 10.00 -4.40 19.38
C ALA A 262 9.60 -5.54 20.32
N GLY A 263 10.00 -6.77 20.02
CA GLY A 263 9.77 -7.95 20.83
C GLY A 263 8.38 -8.55 20.65
N TYR A 264 7.83 -8.53 19.42
CA TYR A 264 6.63 -9.31 19.08
C TYR A 264 6.96 -10.80 19.15
N ASP A 265 6.02 -11.60 19.70
CA ASP A 265 6.25 -13.02 19.91
C ASP A 265 6.21 -13.81 18.61
N ARG A 266 7.23 -14.66 18.39
CA ARG A 266 7.33 -15.55 17.25
C ARG A 266 7.75 -16.94 17.69
N ALA A 267 6.93 -17.94 17.34
CA ALA A 267 7.24 -19.36 17.46
C ALA A 267 7.75 -19.93 16.13
N GLU A 268 8.00 -21.22 16.07
CA GLU A 268 8.27 -21.92 14.83
C GLU A 268 7.04 -21.82 13.90
N ALA A 269 7.28 -21.45 12.63
CA ALA A 269 6.24 -21.31 11.63
C ALA A 269 5.67 -22.67 11.24
N LYS A 270 4.34 -22.76 11.15
CA LYS A 270 3.66 -23.96 10.71
C LYS A 270 2.71 -23.65 9.54
N ALA A 271 2.45 -24.65 8.72
CA ALA A 271 1.40 -24.54 7.71
C ALA A 271 0.02 -24.63 8.40
N PRO A 272 -1.03 -24.09 7.79
CA PRO A 272 -2.40 -24.40 8.18
C PRO A 272 -2.66 -25.91 8.09
N ALA A 273 -3.51 -26.43 8.97
CA ALA A 273 -3.94 -27.83 8.89
C ALA A 273 -4.89 -28.10 7.71
N LYS A 274 -5.60 -27.05 7.25
CA LYS A 274 -6.44 -27.09 6.04
C LYS A 274 -5.61 -26.64 4.83
N ASP A 275 -5.91 -27.20 3.65
CA ASP A 275 -5.20 -26.84 2.42
C ASP A 275 -5.41 -25.36 2.07
N GLU A 276 -4.33 -24.60 2.06
CA GLU A 276 -4.33 -23.17 1.74
C GLU A 276 -4.94 -22.87 0.36
N LYS A 277 -4.76 -23.76 -0.62
CA LYS A 277 -5.25 -23.59 -1.99
C LYS A 277 -6.77 -23.57 -2.08
N GLU A 278 -7.46 -24.19 -1.13
CA GLU A 278 -8.91 -24.16 -1.08
C GLU A 278 -9.48 -22.75 -0.86
N ILE A 279 -8.65 -21.79 -0.42
CA ILE A 279 -9.07 -20.39 -0.25
C ILE A 279 -9.69 -19.80 -1.53
N TYR A 280 -9.27 -20.28 -2.70
CA TYR A 280 -9.82 -19.84 -3.98
C TYR A 280 -11.30 -20.18 -4.19
N GLY A 281 -11.77 -21.27 -3.58
CA GLY A 281 -13.16 -21.74 -3.69
C GLY A 281 -14.10 -21.22 -2.59
N LEU A 282 -13.62 -20.40 -1.66
CA LEU A 282 -14.41 -19.96 -0.50
C LEU A 282 -15.25 -18.73 -0.77
N ILE A 283 -14.76 -17.78 -1.57
CA ILE A 283 -15.47 -16.53 -1.82
C ILE A 283 -16.51 -16.70 -2.92
N PRO A 284 -17.80 -16.39 -2.63
CA PRO A 284 -18.85 -16.48 -3.63
C PRO A 284 -18.65 -15.51 -4.80
N GLU A 285 -19.09 -15.90 -5.99
CA GLU A 285 -19.09 -15.06 -7.19
C GLU A 285 -19.93 -13.79 -7.05
N THR A 286 -21.06 -13.93 -6.33
CA THR A 286 -21.97 -12.83 -6.05
C THR A 286 -21.82 -12.39 -4.60
N ARG A 287 -21.77 -11.10 -4.39
CA ARG A 287 -21.47 -10.50 -3.08
C ARG A 287 -22.60 -10.63 -2.05
N GLU A 288 -23.80 -10.93 -2.51
CA GLU A 288 -24.97 -11.16 -1.68
C GLU A 288 -24.97 -12.55 -1.03
N LYS A 289 -24.24 -13.51 -1.63
CA LYS A 289 -24.17 -14.86 -1.07
C LYS A 289 -23.32 -14.87 0.21
N PRO A 290 -23.88 -15.42 1.30
CA PRO A 290 -23.13 -15.57 2.55
C PRO A 290 -22.04 -16.65 2.42
N TYR A 291 -20.99 -16.51 3.22
CA TYR A 291 -19.96 -17.53 3.45
C TYR A 291 -19.44 -17.42 4.89
N ASP A 292 -18.73 -18.44 5.35
CA ASP A 292 -18.15 -18.44 6.69
C ASP A 292 -16.72 -17.90 6.67
N MET A 293 -16.48 -16.80 7.35
CA MET A 293 -15.13 -16.23 7.44
C MET A 293 -14.15 -17.14 8.22
N HIS A 294 -14.65 -18.05 9.08
CA HIS A 294 -13.79 -19.05 9.71
C HIS A 294 -13.06 -19.91 8.69
N ASP A 295 -13.72 -20.27 7.58
CA ASP A 295 -13.09 -21.08 6.53
C ASP A 295 -11.87 -20.39 5.91
N ILE A 296 -11.87 -19.06 5.81
CA ILE A 296 -10.73 -18.28 5.37
C ILE A 296 -9.66 -18.22 6.46
N ILE A 297 -10.05 -17.90 7.70
CA ILE A 297 -9.11 -17.81 8.84
C ILE A 297 -8.36 -19.15 9.01
N ASP A 298 -9.06 -20.27 8.95
CA ASP A 298 -8.47 -21.61 9.09
C ASP A 298 -7.39 -21.93 8.03
N ARG A 299 -7.39 -21.23 6.89
CA ARG A 299 -6.41 -21.40 5.82
C ARG A 299 -5.31 -20.34 5.84
N LEU A 300 -5.41 -19.40 6.78
CA LEU A 300 -4.41 -18.36 6.98
C LEU A 300 -3.56 -18.58 8.24
N VAL A 301 -4.11 -19.27 9.26
CA VAL A 301 -3.45 -19.40 10.56
C VAL A 301 -2.72 -20.74 10.69
N ASP A 302 -1.63 -20.73 11.42
CA ASP A 302 -0.81 -21.91 11.70
C ASP A 302 -1.63 -23.00 12.40
N ASP A 303 -1.47 -24.26 11.99
CA ASP A 303 -2.24 -25.42 12.47
C ASP A 303 -3.79 -25.26 12.33
N SER A 304 -4.29 -24.25 11.63
CA SER A 304 -5.71 -23.83 11.63
C SER A 304 -6.24 -23.57 13.04
N ASP A 305 -5.37 -23.15 13.95
CA ASP A 305 -5.69 -22.90 15.36
C ASP A 305 -6.08 -21.43 15.58
N PHE A 306 -7.37 -21.20 15.79
CA PHE A 306 -7.95 -19.88 16.03
C PHE A 306 -8.74 -19.88 17.34
N GLU A 307 -8.15 -19.28 18.39
CA GLU A 307 -8.82 -19.10 19.67
C GLU A 307 -9.77 -17.91 19.63
N GLU A 308 -11.06 -18.19 19.36
CA GLU A 308 -12.08 -17.16 19.18
C GLU A 308 -12.52 -16.53 20.50
N TYR A 309 -12.47 -15.21 20.55
CA TYR A 309 -12.91 -14.36 21.65
C TYR A 309 -14.40 -14.08 21.57
N LYS A 310 -15.14 -14.31 22.67
CA LYS A 310 -16.60 -14.06 22.79
C LYS A 310 -17.42 -14.68 21.65
N THR A 311 -17.26 -15.97 21.40
CA THR A 311 -17.94 -16.72 20.33
C THR A 311 -19.46 -16.55 20.28
N GLY A 312 -20.12 -16.41 21.43
CA GLY A 312 -21.57 -16.24 21.54
C GLY A 312 -22.10 -14.80 21.51
N TYR A 313 -21.22 -13.80 21.37
CA TYR A 313 -21.57 -12.37 21.43
C TYR A 313 -20.95 -11.60 20.28
N GLY A 314 -21.74 -10.69 19.67
CA GLY A 314 -21.27 -9.86 18.57
C GLY A 314 -20.76 -10.69 17.38
N GLN A 315 -21.52 -11.68 16.97
CA GLN A 315 -21.10 -12.73 16.03
C GLN A 315 -20.90 -12.21 14.59
N SER A 316 -21.34 -10.99 14.27
CA SER A 316 -21.09 -10.39 12.94
C SER A 316 -19.64 -9.92 12.75
N ILE A 317 -18.84 -9.89 13.84
CA ILE A 317 -17.38 -9.73 13.79
C ILE A 317 -16.74 -10.89 14.56
N LEU A 318 -15.79 -11.55 13.94
CA LEU A 318 -14.94 -12.55 14.57
C LEU A 318 -13.70 -11.85 15.14
N CYS A 319 -13.39 -12.15 16.39
CA CYS A 319 -12.16 -11.70 17.05
C CYS A 319 -11.49 -12.91 17.68
N GLY A 320 -10.19 -13.04 17.56
CA GLY A 320 -9.47 -14.14 18.19
C GLY A 320 -7.97 -14.03 18.02
N VAL A 321 -7.23 -14.82 18.77
CA VAL A 321 -5.77 -14.90 18.69
C VAL A 321 -5.35 -16.16 17.93
N ALA A 322 -4.28 -16.04 17.17
CA ALA A 322 -3.71 -17.12 16.37
C ALA A 322 -2.23 -16.90 16.11
N ARG A 323 -1.63 -17.76 15.29
CA ARG A 323 -0.29 -17.52 14.72
C ARG A 323 -0.35 -17.51 13.20
N ILE A 324 0.48 -16.68 12.59
CA ILE A 324 0.70 -16.65 11.13
C ILE A 324 2.20 -16.64 10.87
N GLU A 325 2.70 -17.68 10.23
CA GLU A 325 4.15 -17.94 10.07
C GLU A 325 4.93 -17.79 11.41
N GLY A 326 4.36 -18.32 12.46
CA GLY A 326 4.88 -18.30 13.83
C GLY A 326 4.57 -17.02 14.60
N TRP A 327 4.29 -15.90 13.98
CA TRP A 327 3.97 -14.64 14.66
C TRP A 327 2.62 -14.70 15.36
N ALA A 328 2.59 -14.34 16.65
CA ALA A 328 1.34 -14.15 17.36
C ALA A 328 0.56 -12.97 16.78
N VAL A 329 -0.71 -13.15 16.49
CA VAL A 329 -1.59 -12.13 15.89
C VAL A 329 -2.96 -12.11 16.56
N GLY A 330 -3.57 -10.93 16.64
CA GLY A 330 -4.98 -10.76 16.93
C GLY A 330 -5.73 -10.51 15.62
N ILE A 331 -6.72 -11.35 15.31
CA ILE A 331 -7.52 -11.24 14.08
C ILE A 331 -8.83 -10.57 14.41
N VAL A 332 -9.23 -9.58 13.60
CA VAL A 332 -10.54 -8.93 13.60
C VAL A 332 -11.12 -9.06 12.19
N ALA A 333 -12.18 -9.81 12.02
CA ALA A 333 -12.70 -10.18 10.71
C ALA A 333 -14.21 -10.02 10.63
N ASN A 334 -14.74 -9.55 9.50
CA ASN A 334 -16.18 -9.49 9.28
C ASN A 334 -16.72 -10.89 8.98
N GLN A 335 -17.66 -11.38 9.79
CA GLN A 335 -18.39 -12.60 9.47
C GLN A 335 -19.40 -12.33 8.35
N ARG A 336 -19.45 -13.23 7.35
CA ARG A 336 -20.37 -13.09 6.20
C ARG A 336 -21.62 -13.97 6.28
N LYS A 337 -21.67 -14.89 7.26
CA LYS A 337 -22.90 -15.64 7.57
C LYS A 337 -23.95 -14.73 8.18
N ILE A 338 -25.22 -15.08 7.95
CA ILE A 338 -26.32 -14.58 8.76
C ILE A 338 -26.25 -15.28 10.12
N VAL A 339 -26.22 -14.50 11.19
CA VAL A 339 -26.13 -15.00 12.56
C VAL A 339 -27.35 -14.58 13.38
N LYS A 340 -27.65 -15.32 14.44
CA LYS A 340 -28.74 -14.98 15.35
C LYS A 340 -28.19 -14.68 16.73
N SER A 341 -28.38 -13.46 17.20
CA SER A 341 -27.95 -13.06 18.53
C SER A 341 -28.73 -13.83 19.61
N LYS A 342 -28.19 -13.97 20.81
CA LYS A 342 -28.89 -14.58 21.94
C LYS A 342 -30.17 -13.82 22.35
N LYS A 343 -30.29 -12.56 21.93
CA LYS A 343 -31.52 -11.76 22.09
C LYS A 343 -32.55 -12.03 20.99
N GLY A 344 -32.28 -12.96 20.07
CA GLY A 344 -33.19 -13.36 19.00
C GLY A 344 -33.14 -12.51 17.75
N GLU A 345 -32.23 -11.53 17.68
CA GLU A 345 -32.05 -10.67 16.53
C GLU A 345 -31.29 -11.40 15.40
N MET A 346 -31.83 -11.34 14.20
CA MET A 346 -31.13 -11.80 12.99
C MET A 346 -30.18 -10.70 12.51
N GLN A 347 -28.90 -11.02 12.42
CA GLN A 347 -27.84 -10.11 12.01
C GLN A 347 -27.28 -10.54 10.65
N ILE A 348 -27.23 -9.59 9.73
CA ILE A 348 -26.75 -9.81 8.36
C ILE A 348 -25.22 -9.82 8.34
N GLY A 349 -24.63 -10.75 7.62
CA GLY A 349 -23.17 -10.83 7.46
C GLY A 349 -22.57 -9.61 6.78
N GLY A 350 -21.40 -9.19 7.24
CA GLY A 350 -20.70 -8.00 6.77
C GLY A 350 -21.21 -6.67 7.34
N VAL A 351 -22.27 -6.71 8.15
CA VAL A 351 -22.81 -5.52 8.83
C VAL A 351 -22.30 -5.45 10.27
N ILE A 352 -21.87 -4.27 10.70
CA ILE A 352 -21.43 -4.03 12.07
C ILE A 352 -22.64 -3.61 12.92
N TYR A 353 -22.85 -4.30 14.02
CA TYR A 353 -23.87 -4.03 15.03
C TYR A 353 -23.22 -3.50 16.31
N SER A 354 -24.00 -2.96 17.23
CA SER A 354 -23.52 -2.43 18.51
C SER A 354 -22.72 -3.47 19.31
N ASP A 355 -23.24 -4.71 19.39
CA ASP A 355 -22.58 -5.79 20.12
C ASP A 355 -21.25 -6.22 19.47
N SER A 356 -21.19 -6.28 18.15
CA SER A 356 -19.96 -6.62 17.43
C SER A 356 -18.93 -5.48 17.46
N ALA A 357 -19.36 -4.23 17.43
CA ALA A 357 -18.50 -3.06 17.60
C ALA A 357 -17.86 -3.06 19.01
N ASP A 358 -18.63 -3.27 20.06
CA ASP A 358 -18.14 -3.38 21.45
C ASP A 358 -17.17 -4.55 21.64
N LYS A 359 -17.49 -5.72 21.06
CA LYS A 359 -16.61 -6.90 21.06
C LYS A 359 -15.25 -6.57 20.45
N ALA A 360 -15.26 -6.00 19.25
CA ALA A 360 -14.05 -5.68 18.51
C ALA A 360 -13.23 -4.58 19.21
N ALA A 361 -13.87 -3.53 19.71
CA ALA A 361 -13.21 -2.46 20.47
C ALA A 361 -12.42 -3.04 21.66
N ARG A 362 -13.08 -3.85 22.47
CA ARG A 362 -12.44 -4.46 23.65
C ARG A 362 -11.34 -5.44 23.26
N PHE A 363 -11.50 -6.20 22.18
CA PHE A 363 -10.47 -7.11 21.68
C PHE A 363 -9.22 -6.36 21.22
N VAL A 364 -9.39 -5.26 20.46
CA VAL A 364 -8.29 -4.38 20.06
C VAL A 364 -7.54 -3.85 21.28
N MET A 365 -8.24 -3.38 22.31
CA MET A 365 -7.64 -2.94 23.57
C MET A 365 -6.82 -4.04 24.23
N ASN A 366 -7.34 -5.26 24.29
CA ASN A 366 -6.64 -6.43 24.85
C ASN A 366 -5.35 -6.78 24.08
N CYS A 367 -5.38 -6.72 22.74
CA CYS A 367 -4.20 -6.95 21.91
C CYS A 367 -3.13 -5.89 22.15
N ASN A 368 -3.52 -4.63 22.30
CA ASN A 368 -2.60 -3.54 22.66
C ASN A 368 -1.96 -3.74 24.03
N GLN A 369 -2.75 -4.15 25.04
CA GLN A 369 -2.24 -4.45 26.37
C GLN A 369 -1.20 -5.60 26.37
N LYS A 370 -1.39 -6.57 25.49
CA LYS A 370 -0.55 -7.78 25.37
C LYS A 370 0.55 -7.65 24.32
N LYS A 371 0.67 -6.52 23.62
CA LYS A 371 1.60 -6.28 22.50
C LYS A 371 1.45 -7.30 21.38
N ILE A 372 0.22 -7.62 21.00
CA ILE A 372 -0.11 -8.53 19.91
C ILE A 372 -0.45 -7.72 18.66
N PRO A 373 0.29 -7.87 17.54
CA PRO A 373 -0.05 -7.26 16.25
C PRO A 373 -1.46 -7.60 15.80
N LEU A 374 -2.15 -6.67 15.13
CA LEU A 374 -3.53 -6.81 14.69
C LEU A 374 -3.63 -7.04 13.18
N VAL A 375 -4.44 -8.01 12.79
CA VAL A 375 -4.79 -8.31 11.39
C VAL A 375 -6.29 -8.10 11.21
N PHE A 376 -6.65 -7.22 10.28
CA PHE A 376 -8.04 -6.91 9.92
C PHE A 376 -8.37 -7.58 8.58
N LEU A 377 -9.38 -8.46 8.56
CA LEU A 377 -9.91 -9.07 7.35
C LEU A 377 -11.24 -8.38 7.02
N GLN A 378 -11.24 -7.52 6.02
CA GLN A 378 -12.41 -6.72 5.64
C GLN A 378 -13.28 -7.41 4.60
N ASP A 379 -14.52 -7.66 4.92
CA ASP A 379 -15.64 -7.80 4.00
C ASP A 379 -16.89 -7.15 4.63
N VAL A 380 -16.84 -5.82 4.68
CA VAL A 380 -17.78 -4.97 5.43
C VAL A 380 -18.65 -4.13 4.50
N THR A 381 -19.96 -4.16 4.73
CA THR A 381 -20.94 -3.36 3.98
C THR A 381 -21.33 -2.07 4.70
N GLY A 382 -20.99 -1.92 5.97
CA GLY A 382 -21.26 -0.74 6.78
C GLY A 382 -21.76 -1.09 8.18
N PHE A 383 -22.21 -0.08 8.90
CA PHE A 383 -22.92 -0.24 10.16
C PHE A 383 -24.42 -0.48 9.94
N MET A 384 -25.08 -1.14 10.87
CA MET A 384 -26.53 -1.29 10.82
C MET A 384 -27.21 0.08 10.94
N VAL A 385 -28.26 0.27 10.14
CA VAL A 385 -29.03 1.51 10.05
C VAL A 385 -30.45 1.31 10.54
N GLY A 386 -31.16 2.39 10.78
CA GLY A 386 -32.56 2.39 11.17
C GLY A 386 -32.80 2.76 12.63
N SER A 387 -34.04 3.14 12.96
CA SER A 387 -34.41 3.71 14.27
C SER A 387 -33.99 2.82 15.45
N ARG A 388 -34.12 1.51 15.32
CA ARG A 388 -33.73 0.55 16.37
C ARG A 388 -32.22 0.62 16.66
N SER A 389 -31.38 0.71 15.62
CA SER A 389 -29.93 0.80 15.77
C SER A 389 -29.52 2.15 16.33
N GLU A 390 -30.12 3.23 15.83
CA GLU A 390 -29.83 4.59 16.30
C GLU A 390 -30.24 4.76 17.78
N HIS A 391 -31.44 4.33 18.16
CA HIS A 391 -31.89 4.36 19.54
C HIS A 391 -31.08 3.41 20.44
N GLY A 392 -30.51 2.36 19.88
CA GLY A 392 -29.60 1.44 20.57
C GLY A 392 -28.18 1.99 20.76
N GLY A 393 -27.84 3.13 20.14
CA GLY A 393 -26.54 3.79 20.28
C GLY A 393 -25.45 3.28 19.33
N ILE A 394 -25.81 2.84 18.11
CA ILE A 394 -24.85 2.31 17.13
C ILE A 394 -23.69 3.27 16.84
N ILE A 395 -23.96 4.59 16.78
CA ILE A 395 -22.91 5.60 16.55
C ILE A 395 -21.90 5.60 17.71
N LYS A 396 -22.41 5.53 18.96
CA LYS A 396 -21.59 5.48 20.17
C LYS A 396 -20.69 4.22 20.16
N ASP A 397 -21.28 3.07 19.88
CA ASP A 397 -20.56 1.80 19.91
C ASP A 397 -19.56 1.69 18.74
N GLY A 398 -19.94 2.17 17.57
CA GLY A 398 -19.04 2.31 16.42
C GLY A 398 -17.86 3.24 16.72
N ALA A 399 -18.11 4.38 17.37
CA ALA A 399 -17.06 5.33 17.75
C ALA A 399 -16.08 4.72 18.77
N LYS A 400 -16.53 3.84 19.67
CA LYS A 400 -15.62 3.09 20.58
C LYS A 400 -14.64 2.21 19.80
N LEU A 401 -15.12 1.49 18.79
CA LEU A 401 -14.27 0.65 17.94
C LEU A 401 -13.26 1.50 17.17
N VAL A 402 -13.73 2.55 16.51
CA VAL A 402 -12.85 3.48 15.76
C VAL A 402 -11.80 4.10 16.68
N ASN A 403 -12.19 4.54 17.88
CA ASN A 403 -11.28 5.13 18.85
C ASN A 403 -10.23 4.15 19.35
N ALA A 404 -10.63 2.93 19.72
CA ALA A 404 -9.70 1.90 20.20
C ALA A 404 -8.67 1.53 19.11
N MET A 405 -9.12 1.41 17.85
CA MET A 405 -8.27 1.06 16.72
C MET A 405 -7.37 2.23 16.30
N ALA A 406 -7.87 3.46 16.27
CA ALA A 406 -7.09 4.65 15.90
C ALA A 406 -5.94 4.93 16.88
N ASN A 407 -6.15 4.65 18.17
CA ASN A 407 -5.13 4.82 19.21
C ASN A 407 -4.21 3.60 19.39
N SER A 408 -4.39 2.53 18.61
CA SER A 408 -3.56 1.33 18.69
C SER A 408 -2.08 1.66 18.51
N VAL A 409 -1.25 1.11 19.39
CA VAL A 409 0.22 1.25 19.35
C VAL A 409 0.91 -0.01 18.81
N VAL A 410 0.19 -1.13 18.72
CA VAL A 410 0.66 -2.31 18.01
C VAL A 410 0.46 -2.16 16.50
N PRO A 411 1.30 -2.77 15.67
CA PRO A 411 1.14 -2.70 14.23
C PRO A 411 -0.18 -3.33 13.78
N LYS A 412 -0.78 -2.72 12.77
CA LYS A 412 -2.04 -3.13 12.15
C LYS A 412 -1.79 -3.48 10.69
N PHE A 413 -2.41 -4.55 10.22
CA PHE A 413 -2.35 -5.00 8.84
C PHE A 413 -3.76 -5.24 8.35
N THR A 414 -4.12 -4.68 7.21
CA THR A 414 -5.48 -4.76 6.65
C THR A 414 -5.48 -5.49 5.34
N ILE A 415 -6.31 -6.53 5.25
CA ILE A 415 -6.55 -7.33 4.05
C ILE A 415 -8.01 -7.10 3.64
N ILE A 416 -8.23 -6.49 2.49
CA ILE A 416 -9.57 -6.31 1.94
C ILE A 416 -9.91 -7.55 1.12
N VAL A 417 -10.68 -8.44 1.73
CA VAL A 417 -11.08 -9.73 1.14
C VAL A 417 -12.25 -9.55 0.17
N GLY A 418 -13.17 -8.67 0.51
CA GLY A 418 -14.39 -8.42 -0.25
C GLY A 418 -14.78 -6.95 -0.21
N ASN A 419 -15.95 -6.64 0.34
CA ASN A 419 -16.46 -5.27 0.42
C ASN A 419 -15.70 -4.44 1.46
N SER A 420 -15.52 -3.17 1.18
CA SER A 420 -14.98 -2.18 2.11
C SER A 420 -15.74 -0.87 1.92
N TYR A 421 -16.92 -0.76 2.56
CA TYR A 421 -17.85 0.32 2.30
C TYR A 421 -18.03 1.26 3.48
N GLY A 422 -18.06 2.56 3.16
CA GLY A 422 -18.42 3.64 4.07
C GLY A 422 -17.64 3.66 5.38
N ALA A 423 -18.31 3.94 6.48
CA ALA A 423 -17.73 3.95 7.81
C ALA A 423 -17.25 2.55 8.28
N GLY A 424 -17.70 1.48 7.64
CA GLY A 424 -17.16 0.13 7.86
C GLY A 424 -15.69 0.01 7.49
N ASN A 425 -15.25 0.67 6.40
CA ASN A 425 -13.83 0.78 6.05
C ASN A 425 -13.04 1.39 7.21
N TYR A 426 -13.55 2.46 7.82
CA TYR A 426 -12.89 3.16 8.92
C TYR A 426 -12.79 2.27 10.17
N ALA A 427 -13.90 1.66 10.57
CA ALA A 427 -13.96 0.79 11.75
C ALA A 427 -13.05 -0.44 11.65
N MET A 428 -12.85 -0.96 10.43
CA MET A 428 -12.02 -2.12 10.13
C MET A 428 -10.60 -1.77 9.67
N CYS A 429 -10.06 -0.62 10.12
CA CYS A 429 -8.71 -0.17 9.84
C CYS A 429 -8.43 0.10 8.35
N GLY A 430 -9.20 1.02 7.75
CA GLY A 430 -8.92 1.53 6.41
C GLY A 430 -7.62 2.35 6.36
N LYS A 431 -7.24 2.82 5.17
CA LYS A 431 -5.95 3.52 4.90
C LYS A 431 -5.68 4.69 5.85
N ALA A 432 -6.70 5.47 6.22
CA ALA A 432 -6.57 6.65 7.08
C ALA A 432 -6.28 6.32 8.55
N TYR A 433 -6.27 5.04 8.93
CA TYR A 433 -6.03 4.59 10.30
C TYR A 433 -4.65 3.93 10.47
N ASP A 434 -3.74 4.26 9.59
CA ASP A 434 -2.32 3.91 9.64
C ASP A 434 -2.05 2.39 9.78
N PRO A 435 -2.64 1.54 8.92
CA PRO A 435 -2.16 0.18 8.81
C PRO A 435 -0.74 0.19 8.24
N ARG A 436 0.14 -0.67 8.77
CA ARG A 436 1.49 -0.82 8.21
C ARG A 436 1.43 -1.25 6.76
N PHE A 437 0.51 -2.16 6.44
CA PHE A 437 0.07 -2.47 5.09
C PHE A 437 -1.45 -2.52 5.01
N ILE A 438 -1.98 -2.11 3.86
CA ILE A 438 -3.34 -2.37 3.43
C ILE A 438 -3.30 -2.95 2.02
N VAL A 439 -3.70 -4.21 1.88
CA VAL A 439 -3.70 -4.92 0.60
C VAL A 439 -5.09 -5.41 0.25
N ALA A 440 -5.33 -5.61 -1.01
CA ALA A 440 -6.63 -6.07 -1.51
C ALA A 440 -6.48 -7.41 -2.23
N TRP A 441 -7.44 -8.31 -2.06
CA TRP A 441 -7.61 -9.43 -2.95
C TRP A 441 -8.28 -8.98 -4.25
N PRO A 442 -8.16 -9.74 -5.35
CA PRO A 442 -8.81 -9.37 -6.62
C PRO A 442 -10.33 -9.25 -6.53
N THR A 443 -10.93 -9.82 -5.48
CA THR A 443 -12.35 -9.74 -5.14
C THR A 443 -12.74 -8.45 -4.42
N ALA A 444 -11.82 -7.60 -4.03
CA ALA A 444 -12.08 -6.40 -3.24
C ALA A 444 -12.92 -5.35 -3.99
N GLN A 445 -13.76 -4.64 -3.25
CA GLN A 445 -14.46 -3.43 -3.71
C GLN A 445 -14.40 -2.36 -2.63
N ILE A 446 -14.07 -1.14 -3.04
CA ILE A 446 -13.89 -0.02 -2.10
C ILE A 446 -14.75 1.15 -2.55
N ALA A 447 -15.69 1.59 -1.71
CA ALA A 447 -16.55 2.73 -1.98
C ALA A 447 -17.25 3.26 -0.72
N VAL A 448 -18.00 4.34 -0.88
CA VAL A 448 -18.87 4.85 0.20
C VAL A 448 -20.05 3.90 0.46
N MET A 449 -20.59 3.26 -0.60
CA MET A 449 -21.72 2.30 -0.51
C MET A 449 -21.69 1.34 -1.69
N GLY A 450 -22.46 0.27 -1.63
CA GLY A 450 -22.56 -0.72 -2.71
C GLY A 450 -23.11 -0.12 -4.02
N GLY A 451 -22.67 -0.67 -5.16
CA GLY A 451 -22.87 -0.07 -6.48
C GLY A 451 -24.33 0.22 -6.86
N ASP A 452 -25.25 -0.73 -6.62
CA ASP A 452 -26.67 -0.54 -6.96
C ASP A 452 -27.35 0.52 -6.07
N GLN A 453 -27.04 0.54 -4.78
CA GLN A 453 -27.56 1.55 -3.86
C GLN A 453 -27.02 2.94 -4.21
N ALA A 454 -25.73 3.04 -4.50
CA ALA A 454 -25.10 4.28 -4.92
C ALA A 454 -25.69 4.81 -6.21
N ALA A 455 -25.86 3.95 -7.22
CA ALA A 455 -26.43 4.33 -8.51
C ALA A 455 -27.86 4.88 -8.38
N LYS A 456 -28.70 4.23 -7.58
CA LYS A 456 -30.08 4.72 -7.30
C LYS A 456 -30.07 6.07 -6.57
N THR A 457 -29.22 6.22 -5.55
CA THR A 457 -29.12 7.47 -4.79
C THR A 457 -28.61 8.63 -5.67
N LEU A 458 -27.57 8.40 -6.47
CA LEU A 458 -27.05 9.41 -7.38
C LEU A 458 -28.04 9.78 -8.48
N LEU A 459 -28.79 8.80 -9.00
CA LEU A 459 -29.85 9.05 -9.96
C LEU A 459 -30.92 9.97 -9.36
N GLN A 460 -31.41 9.68 -8.15
CA GLN A 460 -32.40 10.52 -7.48
C GLN A 460 -31.93 11.98 -7.31
N ILE A 461 -30.66 12.16 -6.90
CA ILE A 461 -30.06 13.49 -6.75
C ILE A 461 -30.01 14.22 -8.09
N GLN A 462 -29.55 13.55 -9.15
CA GLN A 462 -29.44 14.16 -10.48
C GLN A 462 -30.83 14.49 -11.07
N VAL A 463 -31.78 13.57 -10.97
CA VAL A 463 -33.17 13.79 -11.42
C VAL A 463 -33.80 14.97 -10.68
N SER A 464 -33.63 15.04 -9.35
CA SER A 464 -34.11 16.16 -8.55
C SER A 464 -33.50 17.50 -8.98
N THR A 465 -32.19 17.51 -9.24
CA THR A 465 -31.46 18.68 -9.71
C THR A 465 -31.95 19.17 -11.09
N LEU A 466 -32.17 18.24 -12.02
CA LEU A 466 -32.66 18.55 -13.37
C LEU A 466 -34.09 19.07 -13.34
N LYS A 467 -34.97 18.44 -12.53
CA LYS A 467 -36.34 18.91 -12.30
C LYS A 467 -36.38 20.32 -11.70
N ALA A 468 -35.50 20.62 -10.74
CA ALA A 468 -35.38 21.95 -10.15
C ALA A 468 -34.94 23.01 -11.16
N LYS A 469 -34.23 22.61 -12.23
CA LYS A 469 -33.87 23.48 -13.37
C LYS A 469 -34.93 23.56 -14.45
N GLY A 470 -36.14 23.00 -14.23
CA GLY A 470 -37.25 23.01 -15.18
C GLY A 470 -37.10 22.04 -16.36
N GLN A 471 -36.19 21.10 -16.29
CA GLN A 471 -36.00 20.08 -17.32
C GLN A 471 -36.98 18.91 -17.15
N VAL A 472 -37.63 18.49 -18.22
CA VAL A 472 -38.47 17.30 -18.25
C VAL A 472 -37.58 16.10 -18.57
N ILE A 473 -37.58 15.10 -17.72
CA ILE A 473 -36.79 13.89 -17.88
C ILE A 473 -37.75 12.75 -18.22
N THR A 474 -37.47 12.10 -19.35
CA THR A 474 -38.25 10.91 -19.76
C THR A 474 -37.75 9.65 -19.05
N PRO A 475 -38.56 8.58 -18.95
CA PRO A 475 -38.11 7.30 -18.43
C PRO A 475 -36.89 6.72 -19.17
N GLU A 476 -36.75 6.99 -20.45
CA GLU A 476 -35.61 6.58 -21.27
C GLU A 476 -34.34 7.35 -20.89
N ASP A 477 -34.47 8.66 -20.61
CA ASP A 477 -33.34 9.49 -20.13
C ASP A 477 -32.90 9.06 -18.74
N GLU A 478 -33.83 8.75 -17.82
CA GLU A 478 -33.53 8.20 -16.51
C GLU A 478 -32.75 6.88 -16.62
N LYS A 479 -33.16 5.99 -17.52
CA LYS A 479 -32.48 4.71 -17.74
C LYS A 479 -31.05 4.91 -18.27
N LYS A 480 -30.85 5.75 -19.27
CA LYS A 480 -29.53 6.07 -19.81
C LYS A 480 -28.63 6.69 -18.75
N LEU A 481 -29.18 7.59 -17.95
CA LEU A 481 -28.46 8.22 -16.84
C LEU A 481 -28.07 7.20 -15.78
N LEU A 482 -28.97 6.28 -15.43
CA LEU A 482 -28.69 5.19 -14.48
C LEU A 482 -27.58 4.27 -15.00
N ASP A 483 -27.63 3.88 -16.26
CA ASP A 483 -26.61 3.02 -16.88
C ASP A 483 -25.23 3.71 -16.87
N THR A 484 -25.18 4.99 -17.23
CA THR A 484 -23.94 5.80 -17.18
C THR A 484 -23.38 5.90 -15.75
N ILE A 485 -24.24 6.09 -14.75
CA ILE A 485 -23.83 6.14 -13.34
C ILE A 485 -23.29 4.77 -12.90
N LYS A 486 -23.99 3.68 -13.26
CA LYS A 486 -23.58 2.31 -12.93
C LYS A 486 -22.21 1.97 -13.51
N ASP A 487 -21.96 2.28 -14.77
CA ASP A 487 -20.70 1.98 -15.44
C ASP A 487 -19.53 2.75 -14.79
N ARG A 488 -19.74 4.05 -14.54
CA ARG A 488 -18.73 4.87 -13.85
C ARG A 488 -18.45 4.36 -12.44
N TYR A 489 -19.48 4.01 -11.71
CA TYR A 489 -19.37 3.53 -10.34
C TYR A 489 -18.71 2.15 -10.27
N ALA A 490 -19.05 1.24 -11.20
CA ALA A 490 -18.42 -0.07 -11.32
C ALA A 490 -16.91 0.03 -11.56
N LYS A 491 -16.49 0.98 -12.41
CA LYS A 491 -15.05 1.26 -12.61
C LYS A 491 -14.38 1.72 -11.32
N GLN A 492 -15.02 2.62 -10.56
CA GLN A 492 -14.49 3.18 -9.31
C GLN A 492 -14.45 2.16 -8.15
N LEU A 493 -15.34 1.15 -8.16
CA LEU A 493 -15.35 0.07 -7.17
C LEU A 493 -14.16 -0.88 -7.29
N SER A 494 -13.54 -0.96 -8.47
CA SER A 494 -12.50 -1.93 -8.78
C SER A 494 -11.27 -1.79 -7.84
N PRO A 495 -10.66 -2.90 -7.39
CA PRO A 495 -9.42 -2.85 -6.64
C PRO A 495 -8.28 -2.20 -7.44
N TYR A 496 -8.30 -2.29 -8.77
CA TYR A 496 -7.32 -1.62 -9.64
C TYR A 496 -7.45 -0.10 -9.59
N TYR A 497 -8.69 0.42 -9.54
CA TYR A 497 -8.92 1.85 -9.35
C TYR A 497 -8.37 2.36 -8.00
N ALA A 498 -8.57 1.59 -6.94
CA ALA A 498 -8.02 1.89 -5.63
C ALA A 498 -6.48 1.80 -5.62
N ALA A 499 -5.91 0.77 -6.21
CA ALA A 499 -4.47 0.55 -6.29
C ALA A 499 -3.77 1.63 -7.14
N SER A 500 -4.38 2.05 -8.25
CA SER A 500 -3.81 3.11 -9.09
C SER A 500 -3.65 4.45 -8.36
N ARG A 501 -4.44 4.66 -7.32
CA ARG A 501 -4.44 5.86 -6.45
C ARG A 501 -3.78 5.64 -5.09
N LEU A 502 -3.18 4.47 -4.87
CA LEU A 502 -2.59 4.05 -3.58
C LEU A 502 -3.58 4.10 -2.39
N TRP A 503 -4.85 3.81 -2.63
CA TRP A 503 -5.80 3.57 -1.54
C TRP A 503 -5.56 2.21 -0.88
N VAL A 504 -4.97 1.29 -1.65
CA VAL A 504 -4.34 0.06 -1.16
C VAL A 504 -2.89 0.04 -1.62
N ASP A 505 -2.04 -0.63 -0.84
CA ASP A 505 -0.61 -0.73 -1.13
C ASP A 505 -0.33 -1.76 -2.24
N GLU A 506 -1.19 -2.81 -2.38
CA GLU A 506 -1.07 -3.79 -3.45
C GLU A 506 -2.37 -4.58 -3.64
N ILE A 507 -2.52 -5.21 -4.82
CA ILE A 507 -3.49 -6.28 -5.07
C ILE A 507 -2.71 -7.59 -5.06
N ILE A 508 -3.08 -8.49 -4.16
CA ILE A 508 -2.33 -9.71 -3.90
C ILE A 508 -3.13 -10.98 -4.23
N ASP A 509 -2.42 -12.05 -4.59
CA ASP A 509 -2.99 -13.38 -4.55
C ASP A 509 -3.38 -13.73 -3.10
N PRO A 510 -4.58 -14.27 -2.84
CA PRO A 510 -4.97 -14.74 -1.51
C PRO A 510 -3.93 -15.63 -0.83
N LEU A 511 -3.20 -16.46 -1.57
CA LEU A 511 -2.13 -17.31 -1.04
C LEU A 511 -0.91 -16.53 -0.55
N ASP A 512 -0.70 -15.32 -1.02
CA ASP A 512 0.39 -14.45 -0.54
C ASP A 512 0.08 -13.75 0.79
N THR A 513 -1.15 -13.87 1.30
CA THR A 513 -1.59 -13.15 2.51
C THR A 513 -0.70 -13.44 3.71
N ARG A 514 -0.35 -14.70 3.96
CA ARG A 514 0.53 -15.10 5.06
C ARG A 514 1.92 -14.46 4.94
N LYS A 515 2.50 -14.47 3.73
CA LYS A 515 3.78 -13.82 3.42
C LYS A 515 3.75 -12.32 3.72
N TRP A 516 2.69 -11.61 3.29
CA TRP A 516 2.54 -10.18 3.52
C TRP A 516 2.45 -9.85 5.01
N ILE A 517 1.64 -10.59 5.77
CA ILE A 517 1.49 -10.39 7.21
C ILE A 517 2.82 -10.68 7.93
N SER A 518 3.48 -11.80 7.61
CA SER A 518 4.75 -12.18 8.24
C SER A 518 5.85 -11.15 7.99
N MET A 519 6.05 -10.75 6.73
CA MET A 519 7.04 -9.71 6.39
C MET A 519 6.69 -8.36 7.01
N GLY A 520 5.40 -8.05 7.12
CA GLY A 520 4.92 -6.84 7.77
C GLY A 520 5.20 -6.80 9.27
N ILE A 521 4.98 -7.90 9.98
CA ILE A 521 5.30 -7.98 11.42
C ILE A 521 6.80 -7.94 11.63
N GLU A 522 7.58 -8.65 10.82
CA GLU A 522 9.03 -8.58 10.85
C GLU A 522 9.54 -7.14 10.66
N MET A 523 9.00 -6.45 9.65
CA MET A 523 9.27 -5.04 9.40
C MET A 523 8.91 -4.17 10.62
N ALA A 524 7.72 -4.34 11.18
CA ALA A 524 7.28 -3.59 12.35
C ALA A 524 8.11 -3.90 13.60
N ASN A 525 8.76 -5.06 13.65
CA ASN A 525 9.64 -5.45 14.75
C ASN A 525 10.92 -4.59 14.84
N HIS A 526 11.27 -3.84 13.80
CA HIS A 526 12.34 -2.84 13.83
C HIS A 526 11.97 -1.57 14.63
N ALA A 527 10.70 -1.36 14.96
CA ALA A 527 10.22 -0.16 15.62
C ALA A 527 9.65 -0.46 17.02
N PRO A 528 10.43 -0.33 18.08
CA PRO A 528 9.95 -0.50 19.46
C PRO A 528 8.78 0.42 19.76
N ILE A 529 7.79 -0.06 20.54
CA ILE A 529 6.67 0.75 21.00
C ILE A 529 7.19 1.77 22.02
N VAL A 530 7.18 3.05 21.63
CA VAL A 530 7.72 4.15 22.45
C VAL A 530 6.68 4.89 23.26
N ARG A 531 5.38 4.72 22.95
CA ARG A 531 4.29 5.35 23.68
C ARG A 531 3.40 4.31 24.36
N PRO A 532 2.86 4.59 25.58
CA PRO A 532 1.86 3.72 26.17
C PRO A 532 0.56 3.76 25.38
N TYR A 533 -0.17 2.66 25.40
CA TYR A 533 -1.52 2.61 24.84
C TYR A 533 -2.48 3.41 25.72
N ASN A 534 -3.20 4.34 25.10
CA ASN A 534 -4.21 5.14 25.76
C ASN A 534 -5.31 5.48 24.75
N VAL A 535 -6.54 5.13 25.08
CA VAL A 535 -7.70 5.36 24.20
C VAL A 535 -8.30 6.77 24.37
N GLY A 536 -7.84 7.55 25.34
CA GLY A 536 -8.47 8.84 25.66
C GLY A 536 -9.87 8.64 26.25
N VAL A 537 -10.79 9.53 25.89
CA VAL A 537 -12.19 9.46 26.36
C VAL A 537 -12.97 8.49 25.47
N LEU A 538 -13.53 7.45 26.09
CA LEU A 538 -14.42 6.50 25.41
C LEU A 538 -15.88 6.97 25.51
N GLN A 539 -16.63 6.72 24.45
CA GLN A 539 -18.07 6.91 24.40
C GLN A 539 -18.76 5.82 25.24
N THR A 540 -19.64 6.20 26.13
CA THR A 540 -20.37 5.31 27.05
C THR A 540 -21.87 5.35 26.85
#